data_358f95fd216fca16b04432edbabc5fb6
#
_entry.id   358f95fd216fca16b04432edbabc5fb6
#
_cell.length_a   1.000
_cell.length_b   1.000
_cell.length_c   1.000
_cell.angle_alpha   90.00
_cell.angle_beta   90.00
_cell.angle_gamma   90.00
#
_symmetry.space_group_name_H-M   'P 1'
#
loop_
_entity.id
_entity.type
_entity.pdbx_description
1 polymer ?
#
loop_
_entity_poly.entity_id
_entity_poly.type
_entity_poly.pdbx_seq_one_letter_code
_entity_poly.pdbx_strand_id
1 'polypeptide(L)' 'MQKTLSIPETHQKKIALSILKMHEVGARIMGGMDHRQAVTFLRSIGYMDEGIRAKLTEAGHDAEAIKRFMD' A
#
# COMPACT_ATOMS: atom_id res chain seq x y z
N MET A 1 -25.96 -3.17 7.32
CA MET A 1 -25.45 -3.27 7.40
C MET A 1 -24.55 -3.29 7.41
N GLN A 2 -23.99 -3.17 7.68
CA GLN A 2 -23.20 -3.15 7.76
C GLN A 2 -22.33 -3.22 7.83
N LYS A 3 -22.05 -3.32 7.42
CA LYS A 3 -21.08 -3.36 7.59
C LYS A 3 -20.38 -2.88 8.23
N THR A 4 -20.75 -2.57 8.43
CA THR A 4 -20.14 -1.97 9.27
C THR A 4 -18.99 -2.37 10.13
N LEU A 5 -18.71 -3.40 10.27
CA LEU A 5 -17.55 -3.89 10.94
C LEU A 5 -16.31 -3.61 10.20
N SER A 6 -16.45 -3.25 8.95
CA SER A 6 -15.29 -3.03 8.13
C SER A 6 -14.58 -1.76 8.51
N ILE A 7 -13.27 -1.78 8.40
CA ILE A 7 -12.46 -0.58 8.56
C ILE A 7 -12.85 0.40 7.46
N PRO A 8 -13.11 1.67 7.81
CA PRO A 8 -13.46 2.65 6.79
C PRO A 8 -12.40 2.75 5.71
N GLU A 9 -12.83 3.03 4.51
CA GLU A 9 -11.92 3.12 3.37
C GLU A 9 -10.80 4.12 3.62
N THR A 10 -11.10 5.25 4.24
CA THR A 10 -10.08 6.24 4.54
C THR A 10 -9.01 5.68 5.47
N HIS A 11 -9.42 4.87 6.42
CA HIS A 11 -8.48 4.25 7.34
C HIS A 11 -7.64 3.21 6.64
N GLN A 12 -8.26 2.41 5.77
CA GLN A 12 -7.52 1.42 4.98
C GLN A 12 -6.52 2.09 4.05
N LYS A 13 -6.90 3.23 3.50
CA LYS A 13 -6.00 3.99 2.66
C LYS A 13 -4.77 4.45 3.43
N LYS A 14 -4.97 4.91 4.66
CA LYS A 14 -3.85 5.30 5.50
C LYS A 14 -2.92 4.14 5.79
N ILE A 15 -3.50 2.99 6.07
CA ILE A 15 -2.71 1.78 6.33
C ILE A 15 -1.89 1.43 5.09
N ALA A 16 -2.53 1.44 3.92
CA ALA A 16 -1.85 1.11 2.69
C ALA A 16 -0.70 2.06 2.40
N LEU A 17 -0.93 3.36 2.59
CA LEU A 17 0.12 4.34 2.36
C LEU A 17 1.27 4.18 3.35
N SER A 18 0.95 3.81 4.59
CA SER A 18 1.99 3.54 5.59
C SER A 18 2.83 2.34 5.19
N ILE A 19 2.19 1.31 4.66
CA ILE A 19 2.89 0.11 4.23
C ILE A 19 3.86 0.43 3.10
N LEU A 20 3.47 1.30 2.19
CA LEU A 20 4.38 1.71 1.11
C LEU A 20 5.65 2.35 1.64
N LYS A 21 5.56 3.01 2.80
CA LYS A 21 6.70 3.66 3.40
C LYS A 21 7.58 2.71 4.20
N MET A 22 7.09 1.52 4.49
CA MET A 22 7.82 0.59 5.32
C MET A 22 8.72 -0.32 4.52
N HIS A 23 9.76 -0.80 5.17
CA HIS A 23 10.55 -1.87 4.61
C HIS A 23 9.66 -3.11 4.51
N GLU A 24 9.95 -3.96 3.55
CA GLU A 24 9.16 -5.16 3.29
C GLU A 24 8.96 -6.01 4.54
N VAL A 25 10.03 -6.20 5.30
CA VAL A 25 9.98 -7.01 6.52
C VAL A 25 9.07 -6.35 7.55
N GLY A 26 9.18 -5.05 7.70
CA GLY A 26 8.36 -4.32 8.66
C GLY A 26 6.88 -4.43 8.35
N ALA A 27 6.54 -4.37 7.07
CA ALA A 27 5.14 -4.47 6.66
C ALA A 27 4.57 -5.84 7.01
N ARG A 28 5.37 -6.89 6.87
CA ARG A 28 4.93 -8.24 7.21
C ARG A 28 4.65 -8.38 8.70
N ILE A 29 5.49 -7.77 9.51
CA ILE A 29 5.35 -7.86 10.96
C ILE A 29 4.06 -7.21 11.42
N MET A 30 3.65 -6.14 10.75
CA MET A 30 2.42 -5.46 11.11
C MET A 30 1.18 -6.30 10.79
N GLY A 31 1.34 -7.29 9.96
CA GLY A 31 0.25 -8.19 9.62
C GLY A 31 -0.82 -7.49 8.81
N GLY A 32 -1.51 -8.17 8.04
CA GLY A 32 -2.63 -7.65 7.31
C GLY A 32 -2.34 -7.39 5.84
N MET A 33 -1.44 -6.51 5.53
CA MET A 33 -1.28 -6.11 4.13
C MET A 33 0.19 -5.99 3.79
N ASP A 34 0.61 -6.61 2.68
CA ASP A 34 1.97 -6.43 2.21
C ASP A 34 2.00 -5.34 1.13
N HIS A 35 3.18 -5.04 0.58
CA HIS A 35 3.30 -3.95 -0.38
C HIS A 35 2.45 -4.16 -1.63
N ARG A 36 2.41 -5.38 -2.14
CA ARG A 36 1.62 -5.64 -3.33
C ARG A 36 0.14 -5.49 -3.06
N GLN A 37 -0.30 -5.95 -1.90
CA GLN A 37 -1.70 -5.79 -1.52
C GLN A 37 -2.05 -4.32 -1.33
N ALA A 38 -1.12 -3.55 -0.76
CA ALA A 38 -1.33 -2.12 -0.60
C ALA A 38 -1.47 -1.44 -1.96
N VAL A 39 -0.62 -1.80 -2.91
CA VAL A 39 -0.70 -1.25 -4.25
C VAL A 39 -2.04 -1.61 -4.90
N THR A 40 -2.44 -2.86 -4.78
CA THR A 40 -3.69 -3.33 -5.36
C THR A 40 -4.87 -2.58 -4.75
N PHE A 41 -4.86 -2.43 -3.44
CA PHE A 41 -5.93 -1.71 -2.77
C PHE A 41 -5.99 -0.26 -3.22
N LEU A 42 -4.85 0.42 -3.28
CA LEU A 42 -4.81 1.81 -3.68
C LEU A 42 -5.32 1.99 -5.11
N ARG A 43 -4.97 1.06 -6.00
CA ARG A 43 -5.48 1.10 -7.35
C ARG A 43 -7.00 0.96 -7.39
N SER A 44 -7.53 0.11 -6.54
CA SER A 44 -8.95 -0.16 -6.52
C SER A 44 -9.77 1.04 -6.07
N ILE A 45 -9.17 1.93 -5.29
CA ILE A 45 -9.88 3.13 -4.84
C ILE A 45 -9.55 4.34 -5.70
N GLY A 46 -8.89 4.12 -6.84
CA GLY A 46 -8.67 5.19 -7.81
C GLY A 46 -7.31 5.87 -7.73
N TYR A 47 -6.41 5.36 -6.93
CA TYR A 47 -5.06 5.92 -6.85
C TYR A 47 -4.33 5.63 -8.16
N MET A 48 -3.64 6.62 -8.67
CA MET A 48 -2.91 6.43 -9.93
C MET A 48 -1.57 5.76 -9.68
N ASP A 49 -1.15 4.96 -10.66
CA ASP A 49 0.14 4.27 -10.55
C ASP A 49 1.29 5.23 -10.34
N GLU A 50 1.23 6.39 -11.00
CA GLU A 50 2.26 7.42 -10.82
C GLU A 50 2.39 7.84 -9.37
N GLY A 51 1.25 8.05 -8.72
CA GLY A 51 1.24 8.46 -7.32
C GLY A 51 1.78 7.38 -6.41
N ILE A 52 1.40 6.14 -6.68
CA ILE A 52 1.89 5.01 -5.89
C ILE A 52 3.39 4.88 -6.05
N ARG A 53 3.87 4.97 -7.29
CA ARG A 53 5.30 4.87 -7.57
C ARG A 53 6.08 5.99 -6.89
N ALA A 54 5.53 7.19 -6.90
CA ALA A 54 6.18 8.31 -6.25
C ALA A 54 6.32 8.07 -4.75
N LYS A 55 5.27 7.51 -4.14
CA LYS A 55 5.33 7.19 -2.70
C LYS A 55 6.40 6.16 -2.41
N LEU A 56 6.49 5.13 -3.24
CA LEU A 56 7.50 4.10 -3.06
C LEU A 56 8.90 4.67 -3.23
N THR A 57 9.07 5.54 -4.20
CA THR A 57 10.36 6.19 -4.42
C THR A 57 10.76 7.04 -3.23
N GLU A 58 9.82 7.82 -2.71
CA GLU A 58 10.07 8.66 -1.54
C GLU A 58 10.46 7.83 -0.32
N ALA A 59 9.92 6.64 -0.23
CA ALA A 59 10.21 5.76 0.89
C ALA A 59 11.58 5.09 0.79
N GLY A 60 12.25 5.23 -0.35
CA GLY A 60 13.57 4.67 -0.50
C GLY A 60 13.64 3.33 -1.20
N HIS A 61 12.54 2.85 -1.72
CA HIS A 61 12.54 1.60 -2.48
C HIS A 61 13.24 1.81 -3.82
N ASP A 62 14.02 0.82 -4.25
CA ASP A 62 14.70 0.94 -5.54
C ASP A 62 13.76 0.55 -6.68
N ALA A 63 14.22 0.77 -7.89
CA ALA A 63 13.38 0.54 -9.08
C ALA A 63 12.94 -0.92 -9.18
N GLU A 64 13.79 -1.85 -8.81
CA GLU A 64 13.45 -3.27 -8.87
C GLU A 64 12.34 -3.62 -7.89
N ALA A 65 12.45 -3.10 -6.68
CA ALA A 65 11.43 -3.35 -5.68
C ALA A 65 10.10 -2.75 -6.11
N ILE A 66 10.15 -1.52 -6.62
CA ILE A 66 8.93 -0.85 -7.07
C ILE A 66 8.28 -1.66 -8.17
N LYS A 67 9.06 -2.14 -9.11
CA LYS A 67 8.54 -2.95 -10.20
C LYS A 67 7.86 -4.21 -9.68
N ARG A 68 8.48 -4.86 -8.69
CA ARG A 68 7.93 -6.06 -8.08
C ARG A 68 6.57 -5.77 -7.43
N PHE A 69 6.49 -4.65 -6.73
CA PHE A 69 5.25 -4.30 -6.04
C PHE A 69 4.14 -3.88 -7.01
N MET A 70 4.53 -3.26 -8.13
CA MET A 70 3.56 -2.74 -9.09
C MET A 70 3.10 -3.77 -10.09
N ASP A 71 3.81 -4.88 -10.22
CA ASP A 71 3.39 -5.96 -11.09
C ASP A 71 2.35 -6.82 -10.38
#